data_2d78a2228adf9fa9c87e270cb1d6003d
#
_entry.id   2d78a2228adf9fa9c87e270cb1d6003d
#
_cell.length_a   1.000
_cell.length_b   1.000
_cell.length_c   1.000
_cell.angle_alpha   90.00
_cell.angle_beta   90.00
_cell.angle_gamma   90.00
#
_symmetry.space_group_name_H-M   'P 1'
#
loop_
_entity.id
_entity.type
_entity.pdbx_description
1 polymer ?
#
loop_
_entity_poly.entity_id
_entity_poly.type
_entity_poly.pdbx_seq_one_letter_code
_entity_poly.pdbx_strand_id
1 'polypeptide(L)'
;MTLKIAWGITGCGDHLKESIEIMKELTKEHHLEVKVFLSQAGEMVVKWYKLFNDLKTSFPKTYGERSPNIPFLVGDLQLGKYDFLLIMPSTSNTVGKIAAGISDTLLSNAVAMALKAKVPIYIYPADQKKGEVITDLPGGKKLTLTMRDVDIDAVDKIRKMPFMTVLGAPDEIRYIIKKHLESKK
;
A
#
# COMPACT_ATOMS: atom_id res chain seq x y z
N MET A 1 17.59 11.41 -11.49
CA MET A 1 16.90 10.22 -12.09
C MET A 1 15.48 10.11 -11.54
N THR A 2 14.51 9.55 -12.29
CA THR A 2 13.11 9.40 -11.84
C THR A 2 12.97 8.18 -10.95
N LEU A 3 12.33 8.30 -9.79
CA LEU A 3 11.99 7.19 -8.91
C LEU A 3 10.66 6.58 -9.36
N LYS A 4 10.64 5.25 -9.58
CA LYS A 4 9.47 4.52 -10.09
C LYS A 4 8.83 3.68 -8.98
N ILE A 5 7.60 3.98 -8.65
CA ILE A 5 6.88 3.40 -7.51
C ILE A 5 5.65 2.63 -8.01
N ALA A 6 5.52 1.37 -7.61
CA ALA A 6 4.26 0.65 -7.65
C ALA A 6 3.54 0.88 -6.31
N TRP A 7 2.38 1.54 -6.31
CA TRP A 7 1.62 1.85 -5.11
C TRP A 7 0.31 1.06 -5.06
N GLY A 8 0.23 0.13 -4.14
CA GLY A 8 -0.96 -0.68 -3.85
C GLY A 8 -1.84 -0.05 -2.77
N ILE A 9 -3.15 0.01 -3.01
CA ILE A 9 -4.15 0.47 -2.05
C ILE A 9 -5.15 -0.66 -1.82
N THR A 10 -5.37 -1.03 -0.55
CA THR A 10 -6.35 -2.06 -0.17
C THR A 10 -7.64 -1.46 0.39
N GLY A 11 -8.58 -2.29 0.81
CA GLY A 11 -9.91 -1.87 1.25
C GLY A 11 -9.95 -1.29 2.67
N CYS A 12 -9.02 -0.40 3.00
CA CYS A 12 -8.96 0.28 4.29
C CYS A 12 -9.36 1.75 4.15
N GLY A 13 -10.29 2.22 4.99
CA GLY A 13 -10.67 3.65 5.06
C GLY A 13 -9.73 4.46 5.93
N ASP A 14 -9.13 3.82 6.95
CA ASP A 14 -8.20 4.48 7.86
C ASP A 14 -6.95 4.93 7.12
N HIS A 15 -6.56 6.19 7.36
CA HIS A 15 -5.42 6.84 6.72
C HIS A 15 -5.44 6.84 5.18
N LEU A 16 -6.57 6.49 4.53
CA LEU A 16 -6.68 6.48 3.06
C LEU A 16 -6.48 7.89 2.48
N LYS A 17 -7.25 8.87 2.99
CA LYS A 17 -7.14 10.26 2.53
C LYS A 17 -5.75 10.83 2.80
N GLU A 18 -5.23 10.61 3.99
CA GLU A 18 -3.88 11.04 4.38
C GLU A 18 -2.81 10.44 3.46
N SER A 19 -2.88 9.14 3.18
CA SER A 19 -1.96 8.46 2.26
C SER A 19 -1.99 9.08 0.85
N ILE A 20 -3.18 9.41 0.34
CA ILE A 20 -3.33 10.05 -0.98
C ILE A 20 -2.71 11.44 -0.98
N GLU A 21 -2.98 12.27 0.04
CA GLU A 21 -2.43 13.63 0.11
C GLU A 21 -0.89 13.62 0.23
N ILE A 22 -0.33 12.76 1.08
CA ILE A 22 1.12 12.61 1.20
C ILE A 22 1.75 12.25 -0.15
N MET A 23 1.20 11.27 -0.86
CA MET A 23 1.73 10.86 -2.16
C MET A 23 1.57 11.94 -3.25
N LYS A 24 0.49 12.73 -3.20
CA LYS A 24 0.30 13.90 -4.09
C LYS A 24 1.38 14.97 -3.86
N GLU A 25 1.65 15.30 -2.59
CA GLU A 25 2.69 16.26 -2.21
C GLU A 25 4.06 15.79 -2.70
N LEU A 26 4.43 14.55 -2.37
CA LEU A 26 5.71 13.96 -2.77
C LEU A 26 5.92 13.91 -4.29
N THR A 27 4.84 13.64 -5.05
CA THR A 27 4.91 13.63 -6.52
C THR A 27 5.07 15.03 -7.11
N LYS A 28 4.58 16.09 -6.42
CA LYS A 28 4.81 17.49 -6.81
C LYS A 28 6.22 17.95 -6.46
N GLU A 29 6.74 17.51 -5.32
CA GLU A 29 8.07 17.94 -4.81
C GLU A 29 9.22 17.23 -5.53
N HIS A 30 8.99 16.03 -6.02
CA HIS A 30 10.02 15.16 -6.57
C HIS A 30 9.61 14.57 -7.93
N HIS A 31 10.61 14.20 -8.73
CA HIS A 31 10.39 13.49 -10.00
C HIS A 31 10.06 12.02 -9.74
N LEU A 32 8.79 11.75 -9.41
CA LEU A 32 8.27 10.40 -9.17
C LEU A 32 7.43 9.92 -10.35
N GLU A 33 7.62 8.67 -10.75
CA GLU A 33 6.67 7.95 -11.60
C GLU A 33 5.90 6.96 -10.73
N VAL A 34 4.65 7.30 -10.41
CA VAL A 34 3.79 6.48 -9.56
C VAL A 34 2.72 5.80 -10.41
N LYS A 35 2.62 4.47 -10.29
CA LYS A 35 1.46 3.72 -10.79
C LYS A 35 0.69 3.16 -9.59
N VAL A 36 -0.61 3.42 -9.58
CA VAL A 36 -1.50 3.00 -8.49
C VAL A 36 -2.22 1.72 -8.86
N PHE A 37 -2.25 0.78 -7.93
CA PHE A 37 -2.92 -0.52 -8.08
C PHE A 37 -3.92 -0.71 -6.94
N LEU A 38 -5.21 -0.73 -7.30
CA LEU A 38 -6.28 -0.89 -6.33
C LEU A 38 -6.68 -2.36 -6.26
N SER A 39 -6.70 -2.94 -5.05
CA SER A 39 -7.40 -4.21 -4.87
C SER A 39 -8.89 -4.04 -5.14
N GLN A 40 -9.64 -5.11 -5.36
CA GLN A 40 -11.10 -5.03 -5.56
C GLN A 40 -11.79 -4.27 -4.42
N ALA A 41 -11.46 -4.61 -3.17
CA ALA A 41 -11.96 -3.90 -2.00
C ALA A 41 -11.42 -2.45 -1.92
N GLY A 42 -10.16 -2.22 -2.34
CA GLY A 42 -9.56 -0.89 -2.39
C GLY A 42 -10.29 0.04 -3.33
N GLU A 43 -10.63 -0.43 -4.53
CA GLU A 43 -11.41 0.37 -5.49
C GLU A 43 -12.80 0.73 -4.94
N MET A 44 -13.46 -0.22 -4.30
CA MET A 44 -14.76 -0.01 -3.67
C MET A 44 -14.68 1.05 -2.55
N VAL A 45 -13.70 0.94 -1.66
CA VAL A 45 -13.53 1.86 -0.53
C VAL A 45 -13.13 3.26 -1.00
N VAL A 46 -12.20 3.38 -1.95
CA VAL A 46 -11.80 4.68 -2.52
C VAL A 46 -13.02 5.40 -3.16
N LYS A 47 -13.90 4.66 -3.86
CA LYS A 47 -15.16 5.19 -4.39
C LYS A 47 -16.13 5.60 -3.28
N TRP A 48 -16.27 4.79 -2.25
CA TRP A 48 -17.16 5.06 -1.12
C TRP A 48 -16.77 6.33 -0.36
N TYR A 49 -15.45 6.56 -0.19
CA TYR A 49 -14.92 7.80 0.40
C TYR A 49 -14.91 8.98 -0.59
N LYS A 50 -15.42 8.82 -1.83
CA LYS A 50 -15.48 9.83 -2.90
C LYS A 50 -14.09 10.36 -3.33
N LEU A 51 -13.05 9.57 -3.12
CA LEU A 51 -11.66 9.93 -3.45
C LEU A 51 -11.20 9.43 -4.83
N PHE A 52 -12.01 8.65 -5.54
CA PHE A 52 -11.61 7.98 -6.78
C PHE A 52 -11.24 8.95 -7.91
N ASN A 53 -12.04 10.00 -8.11
CA ASN A 53 -11.77 10.98 -9.17
C ASN A 53 -10.50 11.80 -8.87
N ASP A 54 -10.33 12.24 -7.62
CA ASP A 54 -9.13 12.94 -7.17
C ASP A 54 -7.87 12.06 -7.32
N LEU A 55 -7.95 10.80 -6.90
CA LEU A 55 -6.86 9.83 -7.08
C LEU A 55 -6.50 9.66 -8.56
N LYS A 56 -7.47 9.45 -9.45
CA LYS A 56 -7.22 9.30 -10.90
C LYS A 56 -6.70 10.55 -11.57
N THR A 57 -7.12 11.72 -11.13
CA THR A 57 -6.61 12.99 -11.65
C THR A 57 -5.17 13.20 -11.23
N SER A 58 -4.85 12.91 -9.96
CA SER A 58 -3.49 13.06 -9.43
C SER A 58 -2.53 11.97 -9.93
N PHE A 59 -3.04 10.77 -10.14
CA PHE A 59 -2.30 9.59 -10.61
C PHE A 59 -3.02 8.95 -11.82
N PRO A 60 -2.81 9.47 -13.04
CA PRO A 60 -3.52 8.97 -14.24
C PRO A 60 -3.29 7.49 -14.53
N LYS A 61 -2.14 6.94 -14.09
CA LYS A 61 -1.82 5.50 -14.19
C LYS A 61 -2.39 4.74 -12.98
N THR A 62 -3.71 4.77 -12.79
CA THR A 62 -4.44 4.05 -11.73
C THR A 62 -5.22 2.89 -12.33
N TYR A 63 -4.98 1.69 -11.81
CA TYR A 63 -5.52 0.41 -12.29
C TYR A 63 -6.25 -0.33 -11.17
N GLY A 64 -7.42 -0.89 -11.48
CA GLY A 64 -8.14 -1.82 -10.58
C GLY A 64 -7.76 -3.28 -10.84
N GLU A 65 -7.75 -4.07 -9.79
CA GLU A 65 -7.54 -5.51 -9.85
C GLU A 65 -8.67 -6.20 -10.63
N ARG A 66 -8.30 -7.05 -11.59
CA ARG A 66 -9.22 -7.94 -12.30
C ARG A 66 -8.95 -9.41 -12.00
N SER A 67 -7.71 -9.74 -11.70
CA SER A 67 -7.27 -11.05 -11.23
C SER A 67 -5.92 -10.89 -10.51
N PRO A 68 -5.38 -11.94 -9.87
CA PRO A 68 -4.07 -11.88 -9.21
C PRO A 68 -2.89 -11.48 -10.11
N ASN A 69 -3.08 -11.53 -11.45
CA ASN A 69 -2.07 -11.20 -12.45
C ASN A 69 -2.47 -10.02 -13.36
N ILE A 70 -3.66 -9.46 -13.20
CA ILE A 70 -4.17 -8.37 -14.07
C ILE A 70 -4.64 -7.21 -13.19
N PRO A 71 -4.07 -6.02 -13.37
CA PRO A 71 -3.05 -5.58 -14.36
C PRO A 71 -1.67 -6.24 -14.15
N PHE A 72 -0.78 -6.17 -15.15
CA PHE A 72 0.52 -6.85 -15.16
C PHE A 72 1.54 -6.16 -14.21
N LEU A 73 1.26 -6.20 -12.89
CA LEU A 73 2.12 -5.65 -11.85
C LEU A 73 3.27 -6.60 -11.50
N VAL A 74 2.94 -7.87 -11.32
CA VAL A 74 3.86 -8.91 -10.85
C VAL A 74 5.07 -9.05 -11.78
N GLY A 75 4.83 -9.17 -13.08
CA GLY A 75 5.91 -9.26 -14.07
C GLY A 75 6.75 -7.98 -14.13
N ASP A 76 6.13 -6.81 -14.01
CA ASP A 76 6.85 -5.54 -14.00
C ASP A 76 7.78 -5.41 -12.78
N LEU A 77 7.38 -5.91 -11.60
CA LEU A 77 8.23 -5.99 -10.41
C LEU A 77 9.42 -6.93 -10.64
N GLN A 78 9.18 -8.13 -11.18
CA GLN A 78 10.23 -9.11 -11.46
C GLN A 78 11.26 -8.62 -12.51
N LEU A 79 10.80 -7.78 -13.45
CA LEU A 79 11.63 -7.16 -14.48
C LEU A 79 12.35 -5.89 -14.00
N GLY A 80 12.26 -5.54 -12.73
CA GLY A 80 12.93 -4.37 -12.16
C GLY A 80 12.41 -3.03 -12.71
N LYS A 81 11.13 -2.97 -13.14
CA LYS A 81 10.55 -1.73 -13.65
C LYS A 81 10.16 -0.73 -12.56
N TYR A 82 10.18 -1.14 -11.30
CA TYR A 82 9.93 -0.31 -10.12
C TYR A 82 11.10 -0.37 -9.16
N ASP A 83 11.37 0.73 -8.49
CA ASP A 83 12.39 0.81 -7.46
C ASP A 83 11.92 0.15 -6.17
N PHE A 84 10.62 0.21 -5.91
CA PHE A 84 10.00 -0.49 -4.79
C PHE A 84 8.48 -0.65 -4.98
N LEU A 85 7.91 -1.56 -4.18
CA LEU A 85 6.48 -1.73 -3.99
C LEU A 85 6.06 -1.06 -2.68
N LEU A 86 5.10 -0.14 -2.74
CA LEU A 86 4.44 0.45 -1.58
C LEU A 86 3.03 -0.11 -1.46
N ILE A 87 2.61 -0.56 -0.26
CA ILE A 87 1.21 -0.90 0.04
C ILE A 87 0.73 -0.02 1.18
N MET A 88 -0.08 0.97 0.84
CA MET A 88 -0.49 2.01 1.80
C MET A 88 -1.84 2.63 1.41
N PRO A 89 -2.89 2.53 2.25
CA PRO A 89 -2.95 1.70 3.44
C PRO A 89 -3.19 0.22 3.13
N SER A 90 -2.87 -0.65 4.09
CA SER A 90 -3.08 -2.10 4.00
C SER A 90 -4.04 -2.60 5.08
N THR A 91 -5.05 -3.40 4.67
CA THR A 91 -5.96 -4.07 5.60
C THR A 91 -5.29 -5.24 6.29
N SER A 92 -5.78 -5.60 7.48
CA SER A 92 -5.39 -6.83 8.20
C SER A 92 -5.61 -8.10 7.36
N ASN A 93 -6.64 -8.14 6.51
CA ASN A 93 -6.84 -9.26 5.58
C ASN A 93 -5.66 -9.43 4.61
N THR A 94 -5.18 -8.34 4.02
CA THR A 94 -4.01 -8.37 3.12
C THR A 94 -2.75 -8.76 3.88
N VAL A 95 -2.53 -8.16 5.06
CA VAL A 95 -1.39 -8.48 5.92
C VAL A 95 -1.41 -9.95 6.35
N GLY A 96 -2.57 -10.48 6.77
CA GLY A 96 -2.75 -11.87 7.16
C GLY A 96 -2.45 -12.84 6.02
N LYS A 97 -2.90 -12.53 4.79
CA LYS A 97 -2.57 -13.32 3.59
C LYS A 97 -1.07 -13.34 3.32
N ILE A 98 -0.42 -12.18 3.35
CA ILE A 98 1.04 -12.09 3.16
C ILE A 98 1.77 -12.90 4.24
N ALA A 99 1.38 -12.75 5.51
CA ALA A 99 1.97 -13.48 6.63
C ALA A 99 1.79 -15.01 6.52
N ALA A 100 0.70 -15.46 5.92
CA ALA A 100 0.41 -16.88 5.67
C ALA A 100 0.99 -17.41 4.35
N GLY A 101 1.60 -16.55 3.51
CA GLY A 101 2.12 -16.94 2.19
C GLY A 101 1.02 -17.13 1.14
N ILE A 102 -0.17 -16.58 1.34
CA ILE A 102 -1.32 -16.67 0.42
C ILE A 102 -1.20 -15.56 -0.63
N SER A 103 -1.20 -15.93 -1.91
CA SER A 103 -0.94 -15.05 -3.06
C SER A 103 -2.10 -15.07 -4.07
N ASP A 104 -3.35 -14.96 -3.58
CA ASP A 104 -4.60 -15.12 -4.33
C ASP A 104 -5.22 -13.79 -4.83
N THR A 105 -4.61 -12.65 -4.48
CA THR A 105 -5.00 -11.32 -4.94
C THR A 105 -3.84 -10.62 -5.64
N LEU A 106 -4.14 -9.58 -6.42
CA LEU A 106 -3.10 -8.81 -7.12
C LEU A 106 -1.98 -8.35 -6.19
N LEU A 107 -2.34 -7.76 -5.03
CA LEU A 107 -1.34 -7.18 -4.12
C LEU A 107 -0.63 -8.24 -3.28
N SER A 108 -1.31 -9.30 -2.81
CA SER A 108 -0.62 -10.40 -2.11
C SER A 108 0.33 -11.16 -3.03
N ASN A 109 -0.05 -11.35 -4.31
CA ASN A 109 0.82 -11.95 -5.31
C ASN A 109 2.00 -11.02 -5.67
N ALA A 110 1.75 -9.71 -5.80
CA ALA A 110 2.81 -8.73 -6.04
C ALA A 110 3.87 -8.76 -4.92
N VAL A 111 3.45 -8.82 -3.65
CA VAL A 111 4.36 -8.97 -2.50
C VAL A 111 5.17 -10.26 -2.60
N ALA A 112 4.52 -11.40 -2.83
CA ALA A 112 5.20 -12.68 -2.92
C ALA A 112 6.28 -12.69 -4.03
N MET A 113 5.98 -12.08 -5.18
CA MET A 113 6.92 -12.03 -6.30
C MET A 113 7.99 -10.95 -6.11
N ALA A 114 7.67 -9.81 -5.50
CA ALA A 114 8.65 -8.79 -5.12
C ALA A 114 9.69 -9.35 -4.14
N LEU A 115 9.28 -10.11 -3.12
CA LEU A 115 10.19 -10.79 -2.19
C LEU A 115 11.14 -11.74 -2.93
N LYS A 116 10.63 -12.56 -3.86
CA LYS A 116 11.45 -13.47 -4.68
C LYS A 116 12.44 -12.73 -5.58
N ALA A 117 12.05 -11.57 -6.10
CA ALA A 117 12.87 -10.70 -6.93
C ALA A 117 13.77 -9.75 -6.13
N LYS A 118 13.73 -9.79 -4.79
CA LYS A 118 14.47 -8.91 -3.87
C LYS A 118 14.16 -7.43 -4.09
N VAL A 119 12.95 -7.12 -4.56
CA VAL A 119 12.46 -5.75 -4.68
C VAL A 119 12.06 -5.25 -3.29
N PRO A 120 12.51 -4.05 -2.85
CA PRO A 120 12.11 -3.48 -1.58
C PRO A 120 10.58 -3.30 -1.49
N ILE A 121 10.01 -3.62 -0.34
CA ILE A 121 8.59 -3.48 -0.06
C ILE A 121 8.40 -2.62 1.18
N TYR A 122 7.56 -1.61 1.06
CA TYR A 122 7.11 -0.77 2.17
C TYR A 122 5.62 -0.97 2.34
N ILE A 123 5.19 -1.31 3.55
CA ILE A 123 3.78 -1.59 3.84
C ILE A 123 3.33 -0.84 5.09
N TYR A 124 2.18 -0.17 4.99
CA TYR A 124 1.52 0.45 6.13
C TYR A 124 0.25 -0.33 6.49
N PRO A 125 0.30 -1.23 7.50
CA PRO A 125 -0.89 -1.87 8.06
C PRO A 125 -1.68 -0.85 8.89
N ALA A 126 -3.00 -0.75 8.64
CA ALA A 126 -3.86 0.10 9.47
C ALA A 126 -4.00 -0.46 10.90
N ASP A 127 -4.10 -1.79 10.99
CA ASP A 127 -4.37 -2.52 12.23
C ASP A 127 -3.07 -3.10 12.79
N GLN A 128 -2.21 -2.26 13.38
CA GLN A 128 -0.90 -2.69 13.86
C GLN A 128 -0.64 -2.44 15.37
N LYS A 129 -1.65 -1.94 16.08
CA LYS A 129 -1.57 -1.66 17.52
C LYS A 129 -2.71 -2.34 18.25
N LYS A 130 -2.42 -2.95 19.40
CA LYS A 130 -3.44 -3.53 20.29
C LYS A 130 -4.39 -2.45 20.82
N GLY A 131 -5.63 -2.84 21.09
CA GLY A 131 -6.64 -1.99 21.69
C GLY A 131 -7.75 -1.58 20.74
N GLU A 132 -8.40 -0.48 21.02
CA GLU A 132 -9.49 0.06 20.21
C GLU A 132 -8.98 1.15 19.26
N VAL A 133 -9.52 1.16 18.06
CA VAL A 133 -9.30 2.18 17.03
C VAL A 133 -10.64 2.79 16.66
N ILE A 134 -10.66 4.11 16.52
CA ILE A 134 -11.84 4.84 16.06
C ILE A 134 -11.64 5.21 14.61
N THR A 135 -12.48 4.65 13.74
CA THR A 135 -12.49 4.88 12.30
C THR A 135 -13.56 5.90 11.93
N ASP A 136 -13.22 6.90 11.15
CA ASP A 136 -14.16 7.85 10.57
C ASP A 136 -14.77 7.29 9.29
N LEU A 137 -16.09 7.06 9.29
CA LEU A 137 -16.83 6.63 8.13
C LEU A 137 -17.24 7.81 7.24
N PRO A 138 -17.47 7.60 5.93
CA PRO A 138 -18.10 8.61 5.09
C PRO A 138 -19.42 9.11 5.68
N GLY A 139 -19.56 10.45 5.79
CA GLY A 139 -20.70 11.08 6.43
C GLY A 139 -20.50 11.43 7.93
N GLY A 140 -19.26 11.27 8.45
CA GLY A 140 -18.89 11.74 9.80
C GLY A 140 -19.29 10.80 10.94
N LYS A 141 -19.79 9.60 10.62
CA LYS A 141 -20.05 8.56 11.62
C LYS A 141 -18.74 7.96 12.11
N LYS A 142 -18.63 7.74 13.41
CA LYS A 142 -17.47 7.06 14.01
C LYS A 142 -17.80 5.60 14.29
N LEU A 143 -16.85 4.74 14.03
CA LEU A 143 -16.90 3.30 14.32
C LEU A 143 -15.72 2.93 15.22
N THR A 144 -16.00 2.34 16.37
CA THR A 144 -14.97 1.80 17.27
C THR A 144 -14.78 0.32 16.94
N LEU A 145 -13.54 -0.07 16.66
CA LEU A 145 -13.14 -1.44 16.36
C LEU A 145 -12.08 -1.89 17.35
N THR A 146 -12.18 -3.13 17.83
CA THR A 146 -11.14 -3.76 18.65
C THR A 146 -10.24 -4.60 17.76
N MET A 147 -8.94 -4.35 17.83
CA MET A 147 -7.94 -5.08 17.03
C MET A 147 -7.78 -6.51 17.57
N ARG A 148 -7.82 -7.50 16.65
CA ARG A 148 -7.63 -8.90 17.01
C ARG A 148 -6.15 -9.22 17.20
N ASP A 149 -5.82 -10.08 18.16
CA ASP A 149 -4.43 -10.52 18.36
C ASP A 149 -3.83 -11.13 17.08
N VAL A 150 -4.62 -11.90 16.32
CA VAL A 150 -4.17 -12.49 15.06
C VAL A 150 -3.72 -11.45 14.01
N ASP A 151 -4.32 -10.25 14.01
CA ASP A 151 -3.93 -9.18 13.09
C ASP A 151 -2.59 -8.58 13.50
N ILE A 152 -2.37 -8.40 14.82
CA ILE A 152 -1.11 -7.92 15.37
C ILE A 152 0.01 -8.95 15.13
N ASP A 153 -0.24 -10.23 15.39
CA ASP A 153 0.70 -11.32 15.14
C ASP A 153 1.09 -11.41 13.64
N ALA A 154 0.14 -11.17 12.74
CA ALA A 154 0.41 -11.12 11.31
C ALA A 154 1.34 -9.96 10.94
N VAL A 155 1.15 -8.77 11.53
CA VAL A 155 2.05 -7.62 11.35
C VAL A 155 3.45 -7.95 11.87
N ASP A 156 3.57 -8.54 13.05
CA ASP A 156 4.86 -8.92 13.63
C ASP A 156 5.58 -9.98 12.79
N LYS A 157 4.81 -10.87 12.14
CA LYS A 157 5.37 -11.86 11.23
C LYS A 157 5.92 -11.24 9.96
N ILE A 158 5.18 -10.34 9.30
CA ILE A 158 5.66 -9.67 8.08
C ILE A 158 6.84 -8.73 8.37
N ARG A 159 6.92 -8.13 9.56
CA ARG A 159 8.03 -7.28 9.99
C ARG A 159 9.39 -8.00 9.97
N LYS A 160 9.38 -9.33 10.09
CA LYS A 160 10.58 -10.19 10.06
C LYS A 160 10.94 -10.68 8.66
N MET A 161 10.12 -10.37 7.64
CA MET A 161 10.39 -10.81 6.27
C MET A 161 11.53 -9.98 5.65
N PRO A 162 12.47 -10.61 4.92
CA PRO A 162 13.51 -9.88 4.21
C PRO A 162 12.91 -8.95 3.15
N PHE A 163 13.59 -7.84 2.87
CA PHE A 163 13.19 -6.82 1.89
C PHE A 163 11.84 -6.12 2.18
N MET A 164 11.23 -6.38 3.35
CA MET A 164 9.98 -5.75 3.78
C MET A 164 10.24 -4.80 4.95
N THR A 165 9.68 -3.60 4.86
CA THR A 165 9.67 -2.60 5.93
C THR A 165 8.22 -2.25 6.26
N VAL A 166 7.83 -2.44 7.51
CA VAL A 166 6.52 -2.06 8.01
C VAL A 166 6.60 -0.63 8.54
N LEU A 167 5.79 0.25 7.95
CA LEU A 167 5.68 1.65 8.35
C LEU A 167 4.81 1.78 9.60
N GLY A 168 5.21 2.60 10.56
CA GLY A 168 4.44 2.90 11.76
C GLY A 168 3.39 4.00 11.55
N ALA A 169 3.60 4.85 10.54
CA ALA A 169 2.69 5.90 10.10
C ALA A 169 2.83 6.14 8.59
N PRO A 170 1.77 6.64 7.90
CA PRO A 170 1.85 6.95 6.46
C PRO A 170 2.96 7.96 6.13
N ASP A 171 3.23 8.92 7.00
CA ASP A 171 4.22 9.98 6.79
C ASP A 171 5.67 9.48 6.69
N GLU A 172 5.98 8.29 7.24
CA GLU A 172 7.31 7.69 7.14
C GLU A 172 7.76 7.43 5.70
N ILE A 173 6.82 7.36 4.74
CA ILE A 173 7.14 7.22 3.32
C ILE A 173 7.97 8.40 2.78
N ARG A 174 7.87 9.59 3.37
CA ARG A 174 8.67 10.76 3.00
C ARG A 174 10.16 10.49 3.16
N TYR A 175 10.54 9.92 4.30
CA TYR A 175 11.92 9.54 4.56
C TYR A 175 12.42 8.46 3.59
N ILE A 176 11.58 7.46 3.31
CA ILE A 176 11.89 6.37 2.37
C ILE A 176 12.17 6.92 0.96
N ILE A 177 11.29 7.77 0.45
CA ILE A 177 11.45 8.38 -0.88
C ILE A 177 12.73 9.23 -0.94
N LYS A 178 12.97 10.05 0.08
CA LYS A 178 14.20 10.84 0.17
C LYS A 178 15.45 9.97 0.11
N LYS A 179 15.50 8.89 0.89
CA LYS A 179 16.61 7.94 0.90
C LYS A 179 16.85 7.30 -0.48
N HIS A 180 15.78 6.87 -1.16
CA HIS A 180 15.89 6.32 -2.52
C HIS A 180 16.38 7.35 -3.54
N LEU A 181 15.95 8.59 -3.44
CA LEU A 181 16.42 9.68 -4.32
C LEU A 181 17.90 10.01 -4.09
N GLU A 182 18.37 9.97 -2.85
CA GLU A 182 19.77 10.19 -2.50
C GLU A 182 20.67 9.06 -3.05
N SER A 183 20.22 7.80 -2.98
CA SER A 183 20.97 6.64 -3.50
C SER A 183 21.06 6.59 -5.02
N LYS A 184 20.26 7.39 -5.74
CA LYS A 184 20.25 7.48 -7.20
C LYS A 184 21.08 8.66 -7.76
N LYS A 185 21.61 9.51 -6.88
CA LYS A 185 22.53 10.60 -7.27
C LYS A 185 23.93 10.07 -7.49
#